data_d9913af53c3019e52226372507781788
#
_entry.id   d9913af53c3019e52226372507781788
#
_cell.length_a   1.000
_cell.length_b   1.000
_cell.length_c   1.000
_cell.angle_alpha   90.00
_cell.angle_beta   90.00
_cell.angle_gamma   90.00
#
_symmetry.space_group_name_H-M   'P 1'
#
loop_
_entity.id
_entity.type
_entity.pdbx_description
1 polymer ?
#
loop_
_entity_poly.entity_id
_entity_poly.type
_entity_poly.pdbx_seq_one_letter_code
_entity_poly.pdbx_strand_id
1 'polypeptide(L)'
;TFEHIDVPPTLVSFAVDIAKEKDIITPELKAVGDQLVLFTIKKDEFDLPDYAQVMKLYDTIHALIQAGVIVSAYALDGKGLAAAVSKMAFGNKLGVTVNEDVSKETLFAPGFGNIVAEVPAEKVAEVKAAFDAAGLAGYEALVGWVNEEESFIYGEMRISMEEALHAWTATLEKVFPTRATENKDEVKTGLYKADSIYVCKNKVAKPTVFIPVFPGTNCEYDSADAFERAGANTIVKVFKNMNANDIRESVDEFVKAIEQSQIIMFPGGFSAGDEPDGSAKFFATAFRNAKMTEAVMKLLNERDGLALGICNGFQALIKLGLVPYGEIRPQTDDSPTLTMNSIGRHQSKMVYTKVVTNKSPWLKKAELGGVYTIPISHGEGRFVASKEWCEKLFANGQVATQYVDMNGNPTMDEYYNVNGSYYAIEGITSPDGRVLGKMGHSERIGQAVAVNVYGDQNQKIFESGVEYFK
;
A
#
# COMPACT_ATOMS: atom_id res chain seq x y z
N THR A 1 10.59 16.14 20.36
CA THR A 1 11.99 15.68 20.18
C THR A 1 12.06 14.16 20.37
N PHE A 2 12.80 13.50 19.54
CA PHE A 2 13.14 12.09 19.69
C PHE A 2 14.68 12.01 19.73
N GLU A 3 15.23 11.59 20.86
CA GLU A 3 16.67 11.62 21.15
C GLU A 3 17.29 13.01 20.83
N HIS A 4 18.08 13.10 19.76
CA HIS A 4 18.75 14.34 19.31
C HIS A 4 18.05 14.98 18.11
N ILE A 5 16.87 14.47 17.70
CA ILE A 5 16.10 14.98 16.56
C ILE A 5 15.03 15.93 17.08
N ASP A 6 15.11 17.19 16.67
CA ASP A 6 14.04 18.16 16.90
C ASP A 6 13.01 18.04 15.78
N VAL A 7 11.79 17.62 16.15
CA VAL A 7 10.66 17.60 15.23
C VAL A 7 10.00 18.96 15.26
N PRO A 8 9.94 19.69 14.13
CA PRO A 8 9.28 20.99 14.09
C PRO A 8 7.79 20.83 14.41
N PRO A 9 7.18 21.84 15.06
CA PRO A 9 5.73 21.87 15.23
C PRO A 9 5.04 21.74 13.88
N THR A 10 4.23 20.71 13.71
CA THR A 10 3.58 20.42 12.42
C THR A 10 2.07 20.34 12.62
N LEU A 11 1.33 21.15 11.90
CA LEU A 11 -0.12 21.09 11.82
C LEU A 11 -0.50 20.35 10.55
N VAL A 12 -1.29 19.29 10.67
CA VAL A 12 -1.78 18.50 9.54
C VAL A 12 -3.29 18.64 9.47
N SER A 13 -3.79 19.10 8.32
CA SER A 13 -5.23 19.21 8.04
C SER A 13 -5.64 18.18 7.00
N PHE A 14 -6.74 17.50 7.24
CA PHE A 14 -7.36 16.56 6.31
C PHE A 14 -8.72 17.10 5.88
N ALA A 15 -8.97 17.09 4.57
CA ALA A 15 -10.27 17.38 4.00
C ALA A 15 -10.74 16.17 3.18
N VAL A 16 -12.00 15.78 3.36
CA VAL A 16 -12.61 14.65 2.64
C VAL A 16 -13.89 15.15 1.98
N ASP A 17 -14.02 14.86 0.70
CA ASP A 17 -15.22 15.16 -0.08
C ASP A 17 -15.57 13.97 -0.99
N ILE A 18 -16.80 13.96 -1.52
CA ILE A 18 -17.30 12.92 -2.42
C ILE A 18 -17.40 13.48 -3.84
N ALA A 19 -16.72 12.83 -4.79
CA ALA A 19 -16.79 13.15 -6.20
C ALA A 19 -17.31 11.96 -7.02
N LYS A 20 -17.92 12.24 -8.18
CA LYS A 20 -18.24 11.20 -9.17
C LYS A 20 -17.02 10.99 -10.04
N GLU A 21 -16.62 9.72 -10.22
CA GLU A 21 -15.44 9.35 -11.01
C GLU A 21 -15.42 9.99 -12.41
N LYS A 22 -16.57 10.01 -13.09
CA LYS A 22 -16.71 10.59 -14.44
C LYS A 22 -16.47 12.11 -14.51
N ASP A 23 -16.53 12.81 -13.37
CA ASP A 23 -16.36 14.27 -13.28
C ASP A 23 -14.94 14.64 -12.81
N ILE A 24 -14.05 13.64 -12.62
CA ILE A 24 -12.66 13.83 -12.21
C ILE A 24 -11.78 13.97 -13.45
N ILE A 25 -10.97 15.04 -13.46
CA ILE A 25 -9.87 15.21 -14.41
C ILE A 25 -8.53 14.98 -13.71
N THR A 26 -7.54 14.53 -14.47
CA THR A 26 -6.19 14.28 -13.95
C THR A 26 -5.24 15.43 -14.33
N PRO A 27 -4.17 15.66 -13.56
CA PRO A 27 -3.36 16.87 -13.73
C PRO A 27 -2.38 16.85 -14.92
N GLU A 28 -2.09 15.68 -15.52
CA GLU A 28 -1.16 15.62 -16.64
C GLU A 28 -1.72 16.28 -17.92
N LEU A 29 -0.85 16.94 -18.71
CA LEU A 29 -1.20 17.54 -19.99
C LEU A 29 -1.69 16.50 -20.99
N LYS A 30 -2.68 16.85 -21.83
CA LYS A 30 -3.41 15.91 -22.70
C LYS A 30 -3.01 16.01 -24.17
N ALA A 31 -2.89 17.22 -24.71
CA ALA A 31 -2.70 17.36 -26.16
C ALA A 31 -1.80 18.53 -26.55
N VAL A 32 -0.99 18.32 -27.59
CA VAL A 32 -0.20 19.38 -28.22
C VAL A 32 -1.12 20.43 -28.84
N GLY A 33 -0.81 21.70 -28.64
CA GLY A 33 -1.60 22.83 -29.11
C GLY A 33 -2.59 23.38 -28.10
N ASP A 34 -2.91 22.64 -27.05
CA ASP A 34 -3.78 23.11 -25.98
C ASP A 34 -3.15 24.28 -25.24
N GLN A 35 -3.98 25.18 -24.77
CA GLN A 35 -3.59 26.43 -24.13
C GLN A 35 -3.53 26.25 -22.60
N LEU A 36 -2.58 26.94 -21.98
CA LEU A 36 -2.47 26.99 -20.53
C LEU A 36 -3.07 28.31 -20.02
N VAL A 37 -4.07 28.19 -19.16
CA VAL A 37 -4.78 29.34 -18.56
C VAL A 37 -4.50 29.35 -17.07
N LEU A 38 -3.98 30.47 -16.57
CA LEU A 38 -3.80 30.72 -15.14
C LEU A 38 -5.04 31.44 -14.59
N PHE A 39 -5.68 30.87 -13.60
CA PHE A 39 -6.76 31.47 -12.82
C PHE A 39 -6.23 31.98 -11.49
N THR A 40 -6.48 33.25 -11.19
CA THR A 40 -5.92 33.94 -10.01
C THR A 40 -7.00 34.31 -9.01
N ILE A 41 -6.70 34.17 -7.73
CA ILE A 41 -7.54 34.67 -6.65
C ILE A 41 -7.16 36.10 -6.27
N LYS A 42 -8.17 36.84 -5.80
CA LYS A 42 -7.94 38.16 -5.21
C LYS A 42 -7.53 38.03 -3.76
N LYS A 43 -6.51 38.75 -3.36
CA LYS A 43 -6.00 38.84 -1.99
C LYS A 43 -5.95 40.28 -1.51
N ASP A 44 -6.04 40.44 -0.19
CA ASP A 44 -5.83 41.73 0.47
C ASP A 44 -4.32 42.00 0.77
N GLU A 45 -4.03 43.11 1.46
CA GLU A 45 -2.69 43.50 1.87
C GLU A 45 -2.01 42.55 2.89
N PHE A 46 -2.78 41.65 3.50
CA PHE A 46 -2.30 40.62 4.42
C PHE A 46 -2.25 39.22 3.79
N ASP A 47 -2.34 39.14 2.46
CA ASP A 47 -2.39 37.87 1.71
C ASP A 47 -3.62 37.00 1.99
N LEU A 48 -4.68 37.57 2.63
CA LEU A 48 -5.91 36.86 2.88
C LEU A 48 -6.78 36.87 1.62
N PRO A 49 -7.35 35.69 1.24
CA PRO A 49 -8.20 35.61 0.05
C PRO A 49 -9.55 36.32 0.22
N ASP A 50 -10.04 36.94 -0.86
CA ASP A 50 -11.43 37.36 -0.96
C ASP A 50 -12.29 36.10 -1.17
N TYR A 51 -12.85 35.57 -0.09
CA TYR A 51 -13.61 34.31 -0.12
C TYR A 51 -14.82 34.34 -1.06
N ALA A 52 -15.44 35.50 -1.25
CA ALA A 52 -16.58 35.65 -2.16
C ALA A 52 -16.12 35.50 -3.63
N GLN A 53 -14.97 36.08 -3.97
CA GLN A 53 -14.36 35.92 -5.29
C GLN A 53 -13.86 34.47 -5.50
N VAL A 54 -13.20 33.90 -4.50
CA VAL A 54 -12.68 32.51 -4.55
C VAL A 54 -13.81 31.49 -4.80
N MET A 55 -14.93 31.61 -4.09
CA MET A 55 -16.06 30.69 -4.31
C MET A 55 -16.60 30.80 -5.73
N LYS A 56 -16.80 31.99 -6.25
CA LYS A 56 -17.25 32.18 -7.64
C LYS A 56 -16.26 31.64 -8.66
N LEU A 57 -14.95 31.86 -8.41
CA LEU A 57 -13.87 31.37 -9.27
C LEU A 57 -13.90 29.85 -9.36
N TYR A 58 -13.94 29.16 -8.21
CA TYR A 58 -13.91 27.70 -8.16
C TYR A 58 -15.21 27.08 -8.70
N ASP A 59 -16.37 27.68 -8.44
CA ASP A 59 -17.64 27.24 -9.04
C ASP A 59 -17.59 27.36 -10.57
N THR A 60 -17.00 28.44 -11.10
CA THR A 60 -16.85 28.64 -12.56
C THR A 60 -15.88 27.62 -13.16
N ILE A 61 -14.73 27.39 -12.52
CA ILE A 61 -13.75 26.38 -12.97
C ILE A 61 -14.40 24.99 -12.93
N HIS A 62 -15.11 24.64 -11.86
CA HIS A 62 -15.80 23.36 -11.74
C HIS A 62 -16.84 23.15 -12.84
N ALA A 63 -17.63 24.17 -13.15
CA ALA A 63 -18.59 24.10 -14.26
C ALA A 63 -17.91 23.86 -15.61
N LEU A 64 -16.77 24.52 -15.85
CA LEU A 64 -15.98 24.34 -17.07
C LEU A 64 -15.34 22.94 -17.17
N ILE A 65 -14.92 22.36 -16.05
CA ILE A 65 -14.46 20.96 -15.96
C ILE A 65 -15.61 20.02 -16.33
N GLN A 66 -16.78 20.18 -15.71
CA GLN A 66 -17.95 19.35 -15.99
C GLN A 66 -18.44 19.46 -17.45
N ALA A 67 -18.27 20.62 -18.07
CA ALA A 67 -18.57 20.84 -19.47
C ALA A 67 -17.48 20.29 -20.44
N GLY A 68 -16.37 19.78 -19.91
CA GLY A 68 -15.23 19.30 -20.71
C GLY A 68 -14.48 20.40 -21.44
N VAL A 69 -14.57 21.63 -20.97
CA VAL A 69 -13.80 22.80 -21.48
C VAL A 69 -12.41 22.79 -20.91
N ILE A 70 -12.27 22.53 -19.60
CA ILE A 70 -10.99 22.29 -18.92
C ILE A 70 -10.73 20.78 -18.90
N VAL A 71 -9.59 20.33 -19.42
CA VAL A 71 -9.25 18.92 -19.57
C VAL A 71 -8.18 18.45 -18.58
N SER A 72 -7.42 19.37 -18.01
CA SER A 72 -6.41 19.16 -16.99
C SER A 72 -6.28 20.39 -16.11
N ALA A 73 -5.99 20.24 -14.83
CA ALA A 73 -5.79 21.36 -13.91
C ALA A 73 -4.84 21.01 -12.77
N TYR A 74 -4.14 22.02 -12.26
CA TYR A 74 -3.23 21.90 -11.12
C TYR A 74 -3.31 23.13 -10.21
N ALA A 75 -3.47 22.94 -8.91
CA ALA A 75 -3.43 24.01 -7.93
C ALA A 75 -1.97 24.45 -7.66
N LEU A 76 -1.71 25.75 -7.70
CA LEU A 76 -0.38 26.29 -7.43
C LEU A 76 -0.05 26.20 -5.93
N ASP A 77 1.20 25.96 -5.64
CA ASP A 77 1.78 25.92 -4.30
C ASP A 77 2.83 27.03 -4.08
N GLY A 78 3.65 26.88 -3.07
CA GLY A 78 4.76 27.80 -2.76
C GLY A 78 5.88 27.83 -3.79
N LYS A 79 5.85 26.98 -4.83
CA LYS A 79 6.82 26.92 -5.94
C LYS A 79 6.32 27.60 -7.21
N GLY A 80 5.09 28.10 -7.21
CA GLY A 80 4.52 28.91 -8.28
C GLY A 80 4.14 28.14 -9.55
N LEU A 81 3.91 28.93 -10.61
CA LEU A 81 3.42 28.44 -11.90
C LEU A 81 4.42 27.50 -12.59
N ALA A 82 5.71 27.82 -12.56
CA ALA A 82 6.73 27.01 -13.21
C ALA A 82 6.74 25.57 -12.68
N ALA A 83 6.65 25.38 -11.37
CA ALA A 83 6.57 24.05 -10.77
C ALA A 83 5.26 23.32 -11.10
N ALA A 84 4.14 24.03 -11.13
CA ALA A 84 2.84 23.47 -11.48
C ALA A 84 2.83 22.91 -12.91
N VAL A 85 3.20 23.73 -13.91
CA VAL A 85 3.24 23.30 -15.30
C VAL A 85 4.28 22.20 -15.55
N SER A 86 5.41 22.21 -14.81
CA SER A 86 6.40 21.15 -14.92
C SER A 86 5.82 19.80 -14.48
N LYS A 87 5.11 19.77 -13.35
CA LYS A 87 4.46 18.53 -12.85
C LYS A 87 3.35 18.05 -13.81
N MET A 88 2.58 18.95 -14.40
CA MET A 88 1.59 18.62 -15.42
C MET A 88 2.25 18.00 -16.67
N ALA A 89 3.40 18.54 -17.08
CA ALA A 89 4.13 18.08 -18.26
C ALA A 89 4.77 16.70 -18.08
N PHE A 90 5.26 16.36 -16.88
CA PHE A 90 5.97 15.10 -16.60
C PHE A 90 5.12 13.85 -16.86
N GLY A 91 3.80 13.92 -16.67
CA GLY A 91 2.91 12.76 -16.76
C GLY A 91 2.91 12.12 -18.16
N ASN A 92 2.64 12.89 -19.18
CA ASN A 92 2.60 12.45 -20.58
C ASN A 92 3.81 12.90 -21.41
N LYS A 93 4.82 13.51 -20.77
CA LYS A 93 6.04 14.04 -21.39
C LYS A 93 5.74 15.04 -22.51
N LEU A 94 4.72 15.84 -22.35
CA LEU A 94 4.39 16.92 -23.27
C LEU A 94 5.13 18.20 -22.85
N GLY A 95 5.76 18.88 -23.79
CA GLY A 95 6.48 20.09 -23.53
C GLY A 95 5.56 21.31 -23.30
N VAL A 96 6.12 22.37 -22.76
CA VAL A 96 5.40 23.62 -22.50
C VAL A 96 6.19 24.80 -23.03
N THR A 97 5.53 25.66 -23.81
CA THR A 97 6.04 26.98 -24.15
C THR A 97 5.29 28.04 -23.35
N VAL A 98 6.01 28.79 -22.55
CA VAL A 98 5.45 29.89 -21.77
C VAL A 98 5.50 31.20 -22.58
N ASN A 99 4.45 32.00 -22.54
CA ASN A 99 4.38 33.29 -23.20
C ASN A 99 5.46 34.22 -22.66
N GLU A 100 6.09 34.98 -23.53
CA GLU A 100 7.20 35.88 -23.16
C GLU A 100 6.77 37.08 -22.30
N ASP A 101 5.50 37.44 -22.30
CA ASP A 101 4.91 38.48 -21.46
C ASP A 101 4.64 38.02 -20.02
N VAL A 102 4.71 36.72 -19.74
CA VAL A 102 4.64 36.21 -18.39
C VAL A 102 5.91 36.58 -17.62
N SER A 103 5.77 37.36 -16.56
CA SER A 103 6.93 37.80 -15.79
C SER A 103 7.58 36.62 -15.02
N LYS A 104 8.89 36.74 -14.73
CA LYS A 104 9.59 35.80 -13.85
C LYS A 104 8.96 35.73 -12.45
N GLU A 105 8.41 36.83 -11.96
CA GLU A 105 7.68 36.89 -10.71
C GLU A 105 6.44 36.00 -10.78
N THR A 106 5.62 36.09 -11.82
CA THR A 106 4.45 35.23 -12.04
C THR A 106 4.83 33.75 -12.11
N LEU A 107 6.00 33.42 -12.70
CA LEU A 107 6.46 32.04 -12.80
C LEU A 107 6.86 31.45 -11.47
N PHE A 108 7.53 32.20 -10.60
CA PHE A 108 8.21 31.66 -9.43
C PHE A 108 7.65 32.11 -8.07
N ALA A 109 6.76 33.13 -8.05
CA ALA A 109 6.12 33.54 -6.80
C ALA A 109 5.15 32.46 -6.27
N PRO A 110 5.00 32.34 -4.93
CA PRO A 110 3.97 31.51 -4.33
C PRO A 110 2.57 31.82 -4.89
N GLY A 111 1.86 30.80 -5.29
CA GLY A 111 0.56 30.94 -5.96
C GLY A 111 -0.60 30.27 -5.24
N PHE A 112 -0.55 30.12 -3.91
CA PHE A 112 -1.61 29.47 -3.14
C PHE A 112 -3.01 30.02 -3.46
N GLY A 113 -3.91 29.10 -3.83
CA GLY A 113 -5.27 29.42 -4.26
C GLY A 113 -5.44 29.65 -5.76
N ASN A 114 -4.35 29.88 -6.51
CA ASN A 114 -4.39 29.97 -7.96
C ASN A 114 -4.42 28.55 -8.58
N ILE A 115 -5.00 28.43 -9.77
CA ILE A 115 -5.08 27.19 -10.53
C ILE A 115 -4.56 27.46 -11.95
N VAL A 116 -3.71 26.57 -12.46
CA VAL A 116 -3.39 26.52 -13.89
C VAL A 116 -4.16 25.36 -14.53
N ALA A 117 -4.75 25.58 -15.68
CA ALA A 117 -5.50 24.58 -16.40
C ALA A 117 -5.11 24.50 -17.87
N GLU A 118 -5.25 23.32 -18.44
CA GLU A 118 -5.16 23.04 -19.86
C GLU A 118 -6.54 23.13 -20.50
N VAL A 119 -6.62 23.86 -21.58
CA VAL A 119 -7.85 24.15 -22.33
C VAL A 119 -7.59 23.92 -23.82
N PRO A 120 -8.37 23.09 -24.53
CA PRO A 120 -8.28 23.00 -25.98
C PRO A 120 -8.36 24.37 -26.64
N ALA A 121 -7.50 24.63 -27.62
CA ALA A 121 -7.34 25.96 -28.20
C ALA A 121 -8.68 26.55 -28.72
N GLU A 122 -9.54 25.71 -29.27
CA GLU A 122 -10.87 26.11 -29.78
C GLU A 122 -11.87 26.46 -28.67
N LYS A 123 -11.61 26.07 -27.40
CA LYS A 123 -12.48 26.31 -26.25
C LYS A 123 -12.07 27.49 -25.37
N VAL A 124 -10.94 28.12 -25.65
CA VAL A 124 -10.45 29.26 -24.86
C VAL A 124 -11.47 30.42 -24.79
N ALA A 125 -12.21 30.66 -25.88
CA ALA A 125 -13.25 31.68 -25.91
C ALA A 125 -14.41 31.36 -24.94
N GLU A 126 -14.72 30.10 -24.69
CA GLU A 126 -15.73 29.66 -23.71
C GLU A 126 -15.29 29.96 -22.30
N VAL A 127 -14.00 29.77 -21.97
CA VAL A 127 -13.44 30.14 -20.65
C VAL A 127 -13.65 31.63 -20.41
N LYS A 128 -13.25 32.50 -21.38
CA LYS A 128 -13.41 33.94 -21.25
C LYS A 128 -14.88 34.31 -21.06
N ALA A 129 -15.78 33.75 -21.86
CA ALA A 129 -17.21 34.06 -21.77
C ALA A 129 -17.80 33.67 -20.41
N ALA A 130 -17.40 32.51 -19.85
CA ALA A 130 -17.84 32.06 -18.53
C ALA A 130 -17.34 32.99 -17.41
N PHE A 131 -16.09 33.44 -17.49
CA PHE A 131 -15.52 34.35 -16.51
C PHE A 131 -16.16 35.76 -16.59
N ASP A 132 -16.38 36.29 -17.81
CA ASP A 132 -17.10 37.52 -18.02
C ASP A 132 -18.53 37.47 -17.42
N ALA A 133 -19.25 36.37 -17.67
CA ALA A 133 -20.60 36.16 -17.15
C ALA A 133 -20.65 36.02 -15.60
N ALA A 134 -19.61 35.46 -15.00
CA ALA A 134 -19.47 35.32 -13.54
C ALA A 134 -18.99 36.63 -12.87
N GLY A 135 -18.66 37.66 -13.64
CA GLY A 135 -18.08 38.93 -13.13
C GLY A 135 -16.63 38.74 -12.63
N LEU A 136 -15.90 37.81 -13.26
CA LEU A 136 -14.51 37.46 -12.95
C LEU A 136 -13.52 37.87 -14.08
N ALA A 137 -13.93 38.80 -14.94
CA ALA A 137 -13.09 39.27 -16.02
C ALA A 137 -11.72 39.76 -15.51
N GLY A 138 -10.61 39.29 -16.12
CA GLY A 138 -9.24 39.62 -15.75
C GLY A 138 -8.65 38.73 -14.62
N TYR A 139 -9.37 37.73 -14.14
CA TYR A 139 -8.82 36.71 -13.24
C TYR A 139 -8.41 35.44 -13.99
N GLU A 140 -8.50 35.43 -15.32
CA GLU A 140 -7.99 34.42 -16.24
C GLU A 140 -6.91 35.06 -17.15
N ALA A 141 -5.80 34.33 -17.35
CA ALA A 141 -4.71 34.75 -18.22
C ALA A 141 -4.13 33.58 -19.00
N LEU A 142 -3.93 33.76 -20.31
CA LEU A 142 -3.16 32.83 -21.12
C LEU A 142 -1.67 32.95 -20.75
N VAL A 143 -1.07 31.84 -20.31
CA VAL A 143 0.32 31.82 -19.85
C VAL A 143 1.24 30.99 -20.73
N GLY A 144 0.70 30.24 -21.69
CA GLY A 144 1.48 29.40 -22.60
C GLY A 144 0.63 28.38 -23.31
N TRP A 145 1.30 27.44 -23.94
CA TRP A 145 0.65 26.33 -24.64
C TRP A 145 1.48 25.05 -24.55
N VAL A 146 0.84 23.92 -24.81
CA VAL A 146 1.45 22.58 -24.87
C VAL A 146 2.16 22.41 -26.19
N ASN A 147 3.47 22.08 -26.18
CA ASN A 147 4.26 21.86 -27.38
C ASN A 147 4.66 20.37 -27.54
N GLU A 148 5.15 20.00 -28.73
CA GLU A 148 5.55 18.62 -29.07
C GLU A 148 7.03 18.30 -28.74
N GLU A 149 7.81 19.29 -28.27
CA GLU A 149 9.27 19.20 -28.22
C GLU A 149 9.84 18.52 -26.97
N GLU A 150 9.02 17.97 -26.11
CA GLU A 150 9.45 17.45 -24.78
C GLU A 150 10.40 18.41 -24.05
N SER A 151 10.09 19.69 -24.07
CA SER A 151 10.93 20.76 -23.52
C SER A 151 10.10 21.87 -22.90
N PHE A 152 10.66 22.52 -21.88
CA PHE A 152 10.16 23.80 -21.36
C PHE A 152 10.84 24.93 -22.08
N ILE A 153 10.07 25.82 -22.68
CA ILE A 153 10.57 26.97 -23.50
C ILE A 153 10.03 28.27 -22.90
N TYR A 154 10.91 29.22 -22.64
CA TYR A 154 10.58 30.57 -22.24
C TYR A 154 11.57 31.57 -22.88
N GLY A 155 11.15 32.27 -23.91
CA GLY A 155 12.04 33.08 -24.75
C GLY A 155 13.14 32.20 -25.37
N GLU A 156 14.41 32.58 -25.12
CA GLU A 156 15.56 31.81 -25.60
C GLU A 156 15.93 30.62 -24.69
N MET A 157 15.34 30.55 -23.48
CA MET A 157 15.63 29.48 -22.53
C MET A 157 14.91 28.21 -22.94
N ARG A 158 15.65 27.11 -22.95
CA ARG A 158 15.13 25.78 -23.20
C ARG A 158 15.69 24.79 -22.19
N ILE A 159 14.82 24.03 -21.55
CA ILE A 159 15.16 22.94 -20.61
C ILE A 159 14.47 21.68 -21.10
N SER A 160 15.22 20.60 -21.30
CA SER A 160 14.63 19.33 -21.70
C SER A 160 13.77 18.74 -20.59
N MET A 161 12.75 17.96 -20.98
CA MET A 161 11.90 17.21 -20.04
C MET A 161 12.72 16.28 -19.15
N GLU A 162 13.73 15.62 -19.73
CA GLU A 162 14.62 14.70 -19.00
C GLU A 162 15.43 15.46 -17.93
N GLU A 163 16.01 16.60 -18.27
CA GLU A 163 16.77 17.43 -17.32
C GLU A 163 15.89 17.93 -16.18
N ALA A 164 14.70 18.44 -16.49
CA ALA A 164 13.75 18.93 -15.48
C ALA A 164 13.25 17.81 -14.56
N LEU A 165 12.90 16.66 -15.12
CA LEU A 165 12.45 15.50 -14.36
C LEU A 165 13.56 14.96 -13.46
N HIS A 166 14.81 14.89 -13.98
CA HIS A 166 15.97 14.49 -13.19
C HIS A 166 16.20 15.46 -12.03
N ALA A 167 16.19 16.77 -12.29
CA ALA A 167 16.37 17.78 -11.24
C ALA A 167 15.29 17.67 -10.14
N TRP A 168 14.06 17.33 -10.51
CA TRP A 168 12.98 17.14 -9.54
C TRP A 168 13.13 15.85 -8.72
N THR A 169 13.50 14.74 -9.33
CA THR A 169 13.58 13.42 -8.67
C THR A 169 14.89 13.22 -7.92
N ALA A 170 16.01 13.76 -8.41
CA ALA A 170 17.35 13.49 -7.87
C ALA A 170 17.59 13.98 -6.44
N THR A 171 16.84 14.96 -5.97
CA THR A 171 17.05 15.59 -4.65
C THR A 171 17.00 14.57 -3.50
N LEU A 172 16.08 13.62 -3.56
CA LEU A 172 15.88 12.60 -2.53
C LEU A 172 16.30 11.19 -2.97
N GLU A 173 16.79 11.01 -4.20
CA GLU A 173 17.04 9.71 -4.79
C GLU A 173 18.04 8.86 -3.97
N LYS A 174 19.00 9.51 -3.29
CA LYS A 174 19.98 8.82 -2.45
C LYS A 174 19.38 8.26 -1.16
N VAL A 175 18.30 8.86 -0.68
CA VAL A 175 17.63 8.49 0.59
C VAL A 175 16.36 7.70 0.31
N PHE A 176 15.63 8.11 -0.71
CA PHE A 176 14.37 7.51 -1.14
C PHE A 176 14.43 7.21 -2.65
N PRO A 177 15.11 6.14 -3.06
CA PRO A 177 15.23 5.79 -4.47
C PRO A 177 13.86 5.58 -5.10
N THR A 178 13.68 6.07 -6.32
CA THR A 178 12.41 5.92 -7.07
C THR A 178 12.25 4.50 -7.61
N ARG A 179 13.37 3.79 -7.81
CA ARG A 179 13.40 2.40 -8.28
C ARG A 179 14.38 1.58 -7.46
N ALA A 180 14.06 0.31 -7.25
CA ALA A 180 15.01 -0.66 -6.73
C ALA A 180 16.03 -1.05 -7.83
N THR A 181 17.14 -1.65 -7.42
CA THR A 181 18.06 -2.28 -8.38
C THR A 181 17.31 -3.38 -9.12
N GLU A 182 17.39 -3.36 -10.46
CA GLU A 182 16.73 -4.36 -11.29
C GLU A 182 17.20 -5.77 -10.90
N ASN A 183 16.25 -6.63 -10.58
CA ASN A 183 16.51 -8.04 -10.29
C ASN A 183 16.10 -8.87 -11.51
N LYS A 184 17.07 -9.58 -12.09
CA LYS A 184 16.89 -10.46 -13.27
C LYS A 184 16.89 -11.95 -12.90
N ASP A 185 16.76 -12.29 -11.61
CA ASP A 185 16.74 -13.67 -11.19
C ASP A 185 15.58 -14.42 -11.85
N GLU A 186 15.85 -15.68 -12.15
CA GLU A 186 14.83 -16.57 -12.71
C GLU A 186 13.70 -16.78 -11.72
N VAL A 187 12.46 -16.67 -12.21
CA VAL A 187 11.27 -16.92 -11.42
C VAL A 187 10.76 -18.32 -11.69
N LYS A 188 10.73 -19.14 -10.64
CA LYS A 188 10.13 -20.47 -10.73
C LYS A 188 8.61 -20.35 -10.85
N THR A 189 8.05 -20.94 -11.88
CA THR A 189 6.61 -20.97 -12.15
C THR A 189 6.10 -22.40 -12.01
N GLY A 190 4.87 -22.57 -11.60
CA GLY A 190 4.20 -23.85 -11.52
C GLY A 190 3.16 -23.89 -10.41
N LEU A 191 2.19 -24.78 -10.56
CA LEU A 191 1.17 -25.01 -9.58
C LEU A 191 1.45 -26.34 -8.89
N TYR A 192 1.41 -26.33 -7.56
CA TYR A 192 1.49 -27.56 -6.77
C TYR A 192 0.08 -28.06 -6.45
N LYS A 193 -0.27 -29.22 -6.97
CA LYS A 193 -1.51 -29.91 -6.66
C LYS A 193 -1.24 -31.00 -5.62
N ALA A 194 -1.75 -30.79 -4.40
CA ALA A 194 -1.62 -31.78 -3.33
C ALA A 194 -2.57 -32.95 -3.58
N ASP A 195 -2.11 -34.17 -3.26
CA ASP A 195 -2.94 -35.38 -3.31
C ASP A 195 -3.98 -35.40 -2.18
N SER A 196 -3.68 -34.72 -1.08
CA SER A 196 -4.58 -34.59 0.08
C SER A 196 -4.31 -33.28 0.83
N ILE A 197 -5.36 -32.75 1.46
CA ILE A 197 -5.31 -31.60 2.35
C ILE A 197 -5.50 -32.11 3.77
N TYR A 198 -4.80 -31.53 4.74
CA TYR A 198 -4.96 -31.88 6.14
C TYR A 198 -6.42 -31.72 6.60
N VAL A 199 -6.99 -32.73 7.25
CA VAL A 199 -8.39 -32.75 7.69
C VAL A 199 -8.43 -32.70 9.22
N CYS A 200 -9.21 -31.76 9.75
CA CYS A 200 -9.44 -31.64 11.18
C CYS A 200 -10.18 -32.85 11.73
N LYS A 201 -9.65 -33.44 12.77
CA LYS A 201 -10.29 -34.53 13.52
C LYS A 201 -11.14 -34.00 14.68
N ASN A 202 -10.78 -32.87 15.22
CA ASN A 202 -11.42 -32.20 16.35
C ASN A 202 -12.45 -31.14 15.87
N LYS A 203 -13.60 -31.62 15.40
CA LYS A 203 -14.64 -30.75 14.81
C LYS A 203 -15.31 -29.86 15.86
N VAL A 204 -15.55 -28.60 15.45
CA VAL A 204 -16.21 -27.58 16.29
C VAL A 204 -17.18 -26.77 15.42
N ALA A 205 -18.42 -26.66 15.84
CA ALA A 205 -19.46 -25.98 15.05
C ALA A 205 -19.17 -24.49 14.81
N LYS A 206 -18.62 -23.81 15.80
CA LYS A 206 -18.21 -22.42 15.73
C LYS A 206 -16.83 -22.25 16.37
N PRO A 207 -15.75 -22.22 15.58
CA PRO A 207 -14.40 -22.09 16.13
C PRO A 207 -14.18 -20.73 16.74
N THR A 208 -13.29 -20.68 17.73
CA THR A 208 -12.82 -19.46 18.37
C THR A 208 -11.43 -19.12 17.88
N VAL A 209 -11.20 -17.85 17.58
CA VAL A 209 -9.93 -17.30 17.10
C VAL A 209 -9.33 -16.41 18.19
N PHE A 210 -8.13 -16.71 18.62
CA PHE A 210 -7.36 -15.83 19.48
C PHE A 210 -6.54 -14.87 18.62
N ILE A 211 -6.63 -13.57 18.94
CA ILE A 211 -5.91 -12.48 18.28
C ILE A 211 -5.06 -11.77 19.33
N PRO A 212 -3.75 -12.07 19.40
CA PRO A 212 -2.82 -11.38 20.29
C PRO A 212 -2.53 -9.98 19.77
N VAL A 213 -2.61 -8.98 20.66
CA VAL A 213 -2.33 -7.57 20.37
C VAL A 213 -1.16 -7.10 21.22
N PHE A 214 -0.16 -6.53 20.57
CA PHE A 214 1.00 -5.92 21.20
C PHE A 214 1.01 -4.42 20.93
N PRO A 215 1.72 -3.60 21.72
CA PRO A 215 1.91 -2.19 21.39
C PRO A 215 2.39 -2.01 19.95
N GLY A 216 1.67 -1.23 19.16
CA GLY A 216 1.93 -1.03 17.73
C GLY A 216 1.18 -1.97 16.77
N THR A 217 0.49 -3.00 17.25
CA THR A 217 -0.47 -3.78 16.43
C THR A 217 -1.64 -2.85 16.03
N ASN A 218 -2.11 -2.94 14.79
CA ASN A 218 -3.21 -2.10 14.30
C ASN A 218 -4.19 -2.79 13.34
N CYS A 219 -3.99 -4.07 13.03
CA CYS A 219 -4.88 -4.83 12.14
C CYS A 219 -5.75 -5.86 12.88
N GLU A 220 -5.85 -5.77 14.21
CA GLU A 220 -6.65 -6.68 15.05
C GLU A 220 -8.14 -6.54 14.79
N TYR A 221 -8.63 -5.32 14.55
CA TYR A 221 -10.05 -5.08 14.24
C TYR A 221 -10.45 -5.68 12.89
N ASP A 222 -9.67 -5.38 11.83
CA ASP A 222 -9.92 -5.95 10.49
C ASP A 222 -9.86 -7.48 10.53
N SER A 223 -8.91 -8.05 11.30
CA SER A 223 -8.76 -9.49 11.48
C SER A 223 -9.95 -10.10 12.23
N ALA A 224 -10.42 -9.46 13.30
CA ALA A 224 -11.58 -9.90 14.05
C ALA A 224 -12.84 -9.89 13.17
N ASP A 225 -13.10 -8.79 12.48
CA ASP A 225 -14.25 -8.64 11.57
C ASP A 225 -14.22 -9.68 10.45
N ALA A 226 -13.05 -9.97 9.87
CA ALA A 226 -12.93 -10.98 8.82
C ALA A 226 -13.30 -12.39 9.31
N PHE A 227 -12.84 -12.78 10.50
CA PHE A 227 -13.21 -14.06 11.10
C PHE A 227 -14.67 -14.13 11.56
N GLU A 228 -15.21 -13.05 12.10
CA GLU A 228 -16.62 -12.96 12.50
C GLU A 228 -17.55 -13.05 11.30
N ARG A 229 -17.23 -12.37 10.19
CA ARG A 229 -17.96 -12.54 8.91
C ARG A 229 -17.89 -13.97 8.39
N ALA A 230 -16.78 -14.67 8.60
CA ALA A 230 -16.64 -16.09 8.26
C ALA A 230 -17.38 -17.03 9.22
N GLY A 231 -17.90 -16.52 10.34
CA GLY A 231 -18.71 -17.28 11.31
C GLY A 231 -17.93 -17.87 12.48
N ALA A 232 -16.78 -17.32 12.83
CA ALA A 232 -16.04 -17.64 14.06
C ALA A 232 -16.46 -16.75 15.24
N ASN A 233 -16.01 -17.12 16.44
CA ASN A 233 -15.90 -16.19 17.58
C ASN A 233 -14.49 -15.66 17.65
N THR A 234 -14.30 -14.45 18.20
CA THR A 234 -12.97 -13.85 18.37
C THR A 234 -12.68 -13.56 19.86
N ILE A 235 -11.43 -13.71 20.25
CA ILE A 235 -10.88 -13.32 21.55
C ILE A 235 -9.69 -12.41 21.27
N VAL A 236 -9.87 -11.10 21.45
CA VAL A 236 -8.79 -10.11 21.30
C VAL A 236 -8.22 -9.79 22.68
N LYS A 237 -6.92 -9.94 22.86
CA LYS A 237 -6.24 -9.65 24.13
C LYS A 237 -4.99 -8.81 23.91
N VAL A 238 -4.85 -7.77 24.73
CA VAL A 238 -3.69 -6.86 24.70
C VAL A 238 -2.62 -7.35 25.66
N PHE A 239 -1.40 -7.46 25.17
CA PHE A 239 -0.22 -7.76 25.99
C PHE A 239 0.23 -6.47 26.70
N LYS A 240 0.11 -6.46 28.03
CA LYS A 240 0.55 -5.36 28.88
C LYS A 240 2.01 -5.56 29.26
N ASN A 241 2.81 -4.51 29.19
CA ASN A 241 4.25 -4.58 29.43
C ASN A 241 4.79 -3.42 30.29
N MET A 242 3.93 -2.74 31.06
CA MET A 242 4.32 -1.59 31.88
C MET A 242 5.20 -1.99 33.05
N ASN A 243 5.05 -3.22 33.56
CA ASN A 243 5.84 -3.76 34.67
C ASN A 243 5.90 -5.30 34.61
N ALA A 244 6.73 -5.91 35.45
CA ALA A 244 6.92 -7.36 35.46
C ALA A 244 5.67 -8.16 35.84
N ASN A 245 4.72 -7.57 36.58
CA ASN A 245 3.46 -8.24 36.89
C ASN A 245 2.54 -8.27 35.68
N ASP A 246 2.40 -7.15 34.96
CA ASP A 246 1.62 -7.08 33.73
C ASP A 246 2.08 -8.11 32.70
N ILE A 247 3.40 -8.29 32.56
CA ILE A 247 3.97 -9.31 31.67
C ILE A 247 3.54 -10.72 32.07
N ARG A 248 3.63 -11.07 33.36
CA ARG A 248 3.21 -12.40 33.85
C ARG A 248 1.72 -12.64 33.65
N GLU A 249 0.89 -11.68 34.02
CA GLU A 249 -0.55 -11.75 33.85
C GLU A 249 -0.92 -11.87 32.35
N SER A 250 -0.27 -11.11 31.48
CA SER A 250 -0.50 -11.18 30.03
C SER A 250 -0.12 -12.54 29.43
N VAL A 251 0.99 -13.14 29.89
CA VAL A 251 1.39 -14.48 29.48
C VAL A 251 0.31 -15.51 29.91
N ASP A 252 -0.16 -15.44 31.16
CA ASP A 252 -1.18 -16.38 31.65
C ASP A 252 -2.54 -16.18 30.95
N GLU A 253 -2.94 -14.92 30.68
CA GLU A 253 -4.14 -14.62 29.88
C GLU A 253 -4.05 -15.12 28.45
N PHE A 254 -2.89 -14.98 27.81
CA PHE A 254 -2.66 -15.45 26.43
C PHE A 254 -2.69 -16.98 26.38
N VAL A 255 -2.02 -17.66 27.31
CA VAL A 255 -2.09 -19.13 27.41
C VAL A 255 -3.53 -19.59 27.53
N LYS A 256 -4.31 -19.01 28.43
CA LYS A 256 -5.73 -19.34 28.59
C LYS A 256 -6.55 -19.07 27.31
N ALA A 257 -6.28 -17.96 26.61
CA ALA A 257 -6.94 -17.65 25.35
C ALA A 257 -6.59 -18.67 24.24
N ILE A 258 -5.32 -19.09 24.15
CA ILE A 258 -4.88 -20.14 23.23
C ILE A 258 -5.57 -21.48 23.54
N GLU A 259 -5.66 -21.86 24.83
CA GLU A 259 -6.32 -23.09 25.25
C GLU A 259 -7.83 -23.13 24.88
N GLN A 260 -8.49 -21.98 24.88
CA GLN A 260 -9.91 -21.83 24.51
C GLN A 260 -10.14 -21.73 23.00
N SER A 261 -9.10 -21.55 22.20
CA SER A 261 -9.21 -21.25 20.78
C SER A 261 -8.83 -22.43 19.89
N GLN A 262 -9.30 -22.43 18.67
CA GLN A 262 -8.95 -23.37 17.61
C GLN A 262 -8.00 -22.75 16.59
N ILE A 263 -7.97 -21.43 16.53
CA ILE A 263 -7.17 -20.64 15.60
C ILE A 263 -6.39 -19.59 16.37
N ILE A 264 -5.14 -19.35 15.98
CA ILE A 264 -4.40 -18.14 16.35
C ILE A 264 -4.23 -17.29 15.11
N MET A 265 -4.66 -16.03 15.17
CA MET A 265 -4.41 -15.01 14.16
C MET A 265 -3.36 -14.03 14.65
N PHE A 266 -2.19 -14.03 14.04
CA PHE A 266 -1.14 -13.03 14.25
C PHE A 266 -1.41 -11.83 13.33
N PRO A 267 -1.93 -10.71 13.86
CA PRO A 267 -2.33 -9.58 13.02
C PRO A 267 -1.14 -8.78 12.51
N GLY A 268 -1.42 -7.94 11.51
CA GLY A 268 -0.48 -6.95 11.02
C GLY A 268 -0.33 -5.76 11.95
N GLY A 269 0.55 -4.85 11.57
CA GLY A 269 0.90 -3.66 12.31
C GLY A 269 2.40 -3.50 12.47
N PHE A 270 2.81 -2.79 13.53
CA PHE A 270 4.19 -2.44 13.83
C PHE A 270 4.50 -2.76 15.29
N SER A 271 4.43 -4.03 15.67
CA SER A 271 4.61 -4.45 17.07
C SER A 271 5.94 -3.97 17.66
N ALA A 272 5.85 -3.14 18.70
CA ALA A 272 6.96 -2.44 19.35
C ALA A 272 7.76 -1.47 18.46
N GLY A 273 7.13 -0.94 17.38
CA GLY A 273 7.79 -0.17 16.34
C GLY A 273 8.54 -1.09 15.35
N ASP A 274 8.53 -0.74 14.06
CA ASP A 274 9.37 -1.41 13.07
C ASP A 274 10.81 -0.95 13.26
N GLU A 275 11.59 -1.83 13.85
CA GLU A 275 12.97 -1.55 14.17
C GLU A 275 13.91 -1.92 13.04
N PRO A 276 15.03 -1.19 12.86
CA PRO A 276 16.02 -1.50 11.84
C PRO A 276 16.50 -2.96 11.86
N ASP A 277 16.46 -3.60 13.04
CA ASP A 277 16.90 -4.99 13.22
C ASP A 277 15.78 -6.03 13.00
N GLY A 278 14.71 -5.64 12.35
CA GLY A 278 13.64 -6.53 11.93
C GLY A 278 12.38 -6.50 12.78
N SER A 279 11.26 -6.54 12.09
CA SER A 279 9.92 -6.47 12.64
C SER A 279 9.53 -7.73 13.41
N ALA A 280 8.48 -7.61 14.24
CA ALA A 280 7.89 -8.68 15.06
C ALA A 280 8.80 -9.28 16.15
N LYS A 281 9.85 -8.57 16.59
CA LYS A 281 10.70 -9.04 17.69
C LYS A 281 9.92 -9.27 18.97
N PHE A 282 8.99 -8.38 19.28
CA PHE A 282 8.22 -8.47 20.51
C PHE A 282 7.29 -9.68 20.50
N PHE A 283 6.62 -9.95 19.38
CA PHE A 283 5.88 -11.20 19.17
C PHE A 283 6.77 -12.43 19.39
N ALA A 284 7.92 -12.46 18.70
CA ALA A 284 8.82 -13.60 18.79
C ALA A 284 9.34 -13.83 20.21
N THR A 285 9.69 -12.75 20.92
CA THR A 285 10.17 -12.83 22.30
C THR A 285 9.08 -13.35 23.24
N ALA A 286 7.87 -12.81 23.17
CA ALA A 286 6.76 -13.24 24.01
C ALA A 286 6.37 -14.70 23.75
N PHE A 287 6.21 -15.10 22.48
CA PHE A 287 5.79 -16.47 22.12
C PHE A 287 6.87 -17.52 22.31
N ARG A 288 8.15 -17.14 22.50
CA ARG A 288 9.24 -18.03 22.97
C ARG A 288 9.21 -18.29 24.48
N ASN A 289 8.32 -17.65 25.24
CA ASN A 289 8.07 -18.04 26.63
C ASN A 289 7.61 -19.50 26.66
N ALA A 290 8.16 -20.29 27.60
CA ALA A 290 7.90 -21.73 27.64
C ALA A 290 6.42 -22.09 27.72
N LYS A 291 5.63 -21.39 28.55
CA LYS A 291 4.18 -21.61 28.65
C LYS A 291 3.45 -21.32 27.34
N MET A 292 3.78 -20.23 26.69
CA MET A 292 3.16 -19.84 25.40
C MET A 292 3.57 -20.79 24.29
N THR A 293 4.86 -21.14 24.20
CA THR A 293 5.34 -22.17 23.26
C THR A 293 4.58 -23.48 23.42
N GLU A 294 4.45 -23.98 24.66
CA GLU A 294 3.72 -25.22 24.95
C GLU A 294 2.25 -25.12 24.53
N ALA A 295 1.57 -24.03 24.84
CA ALA A 295 0.17 -23.83 24.49
C ALA A 295 -0.05 -23.79 22.96
N VAL A 296 0.82 -23.09 22.21
CA VAL A 296 0.77 -23.06 20.74
C VAL A 296 1.03 -24.44 20.15
N MET A 297 2.06 -25.14 20.63
CA MET A 297 2.38 -26.47 20.09
C MET A 297 1.30 -27.52 20.43
N LYS A 298 0.65 -27.44 21.59
CA LYS A 298 -0.53 -28.26 21.91
C LYS A 298 -1.71 -27.95 21.01
N LEU A 299 -1.96 -26.64 20.73
CA LEU A 299 -3.00 -26.24 19.78
C LEU A 299 -2.77 -26.90 18.41
N LEU A 300 -1.55 -26.79 17.88
CA LEU A 300 -1.24 -27.33 16.55
C LEU A 300 -1.19 -28.86 16.52
N ASN A 301 -0.52 -29.49 17.48
CA ASN A 301 -0.20 -30.92 17.40
C ASN A 301 -1.26 -31.84 18.02
N GLU A 302 -2.01 -31.39 19.04
CA GLU A 302 -2.97 -32.23 19.77
C GLU A 302 -4.43 -31.89 19.44
N ARG A 303 -4.70 -30.61 19.08
CA ARG A 303 -6.07 -30.13 18.86
C ARG A 303 -6.40 -29.78 17.39
N ASP A 304 -5.51 -30.17 16.46
CA ASP A 304 -5.63 -29.88 15.02
C ASP A 304 -5.80 -28.40 14.70
N GLY A 305 -5.26 -27.52 15.53
CA GLY A 305 -5.44 -26.07 15.40
C GLY A 305 -4.80 -25.50 14.14
N LEU A 306 -5.20 -24.27 13.81
CA LEU A 306 -4.66 -23.48 12.72
C LEU A 306 -3.98 -22.21 13.22
N ALA A 307 -2.99 -21.72 12.47
CA ALA A 307 -2.39 -20.41 12.68
C ALA A 307 -2.30 -19.61 11.35
N LEU A 308 -2.65 -18.34 11.41
CA LEU A 308 -2.54 -17.39 10.29
C LEU A 308 -1.71 -16.20 10.75
N GLY A 309 -0.77 -15.75 9.93
CA GLY A 309 -0.02 -14.51 10.16
C GLY A 309 -0.03 -13.64 8.91
N ILE A 310 -0.46 -12.40 9.07
CA ILE A 310 -0.52 -11.43 7.98
C ILE A 310 0.44 -10.27 8.27
N CYS A 311 1.26 -9.89 7.28
CA CYS A 311 2.20 -8.79 7.35
C CYS A 311 3.15 -8.94 8.57
N ASN A 312 3.04 -8.11 9.59
CA ASN A 312 3.80 -8.24 10.85
C ASN A 312 3.59 -9.62 11.52
N GLY A 313 2.41 -10.19 11.40
CA GLY A 313 2.12 -11.56 11.84
C GLY A 313 2.91 -12.62 11.07
N PHE A 314 3.11 -12.47 9.77
CA PHE A 314 3.98 -13.36 9.00
C PHE A 314 5.45 -13.22 9.43
N GLN A 315 5.90 -12.01 9.67
CA GLN A 315 7.24 -11.77 10.25
C GLN A 315 7.40 -12.48 11.60
N ALA A 316 6.36 -12.49 12.43
CA ALA A 316 6.36 -13.25 13.68
C ALA A 316 6.43 -14.75 13.44
N LEU A 317 5.60 -15.30 12.57
CA LEU A 317 5.58 -16.75 12.27
C LEU A 317 6.93 -17.25 11.75
N ILE A 318 7.59 -16.50 10.86
CA ILE A 318 8.88 -16.91 10.29
C ILE A 318 10.01 -16.83 11.34
N LYS A 319 10.00 -15.79 12.20
CA LYS A 319 10.96 -15.66 13.29
C LYS A 319 10.79 -16.71 14.38
N LEU A 320 9.56 -17.14 14.60
CA LEU A 320 9.26 -18.25 15.53
C LEU A 320 9.63 -19.63 14.97
N GLY A 321 9.77 -19.76 13.65
CA GLY A 321 9.96 -21.05 12.99
C GLY A 321 8.66 -21.78 12.64
N LEU A 322 7.49 -21.23 13.00
CA LEU A 322 6.18 -21.81 12.67
C LEU A 322 5.99 -21.97 11.16
N VAL A 323 6.56 -21.07 10.38
CA VAL A 323 6.84 -21.29 8.96
C VAL A 323 8.35 -21.09 8.74
N PRO A 324 9.01 -21.94 7.96
CA PRO A 324 8.51 -23.08 7.20
C PRO A 324 8.49 -24.42 7.94
N TYR A 325 8.83 -24.46 9.25
CA TYR A 325 9.09 -25.72 9.97
C TYR A 325 7.85 -26.37 10.60
N GLY A 326 6.82 -25.59 10.94
CA GLY A 326 5.62 -26.05 11.65
C GLY A 326 5.77 -26.16 13.17
N GLU A 327 6.88 -25.64 13.71
CA GLU A 327 7.17 -25.67 15.15
C GLU A 327 7.88 -24.39 15.59
N ILE A 328 7.71 -24.02 16.87
CA ILE A 328 8.47 -22.91 17.46
C ILE A 328 9.89 -23.40 17.74
N ARG A 329 10.85 -22.83 17.03
CA ARG A 329 12.28 -23.15 17.12
C ARG A 329 13.18 -21.95 16.83
N PRO A 330 14.42 -21.94 17.30
CA PRO A 330 15.39 -20.92 16.89
C PRO A 330 15.63 -20.94 15.38
N GLN A 331 15.79 -19.79 14.78
CA GLN A 331 16.31 -19.66 13.42
C GLN A 331 17.80 -19.99 13.39
N THR A 332 18.26 -20.48 12.26
CA THR A 332 19.69 -20.65 11.92
C THR A 332 20.06 -19.67 10.82
N ASP A 333 21.34 -19.52 10.53
CA ASP A 333 21.84 -18.61 9.49
C ASP A 333 21.30 -18.95 8.08
N ASP A 334 20.89 -20.20 7.85
CA ASP A 334 20.28 -20.66 6.60
C ASP A 334 18.75 -20.62 6.60
N SER A 335 18.12 -20.21 7.69
CA SER A 335 16.65 -20.14 7.76
C SER A 335 16.08 -19.08 6.83
N PRO A 336 14.98 -19.38 6.09
CA PRO A 336 14.23 -18.35 5.40
C PRO A 336 13.82 -17.20 6.32
N THR A 337 13.83 -15.98 5.81
CA THR A 337 13.48 -14.80 6.59
C THR A 337 12.74 -13.75 5.76
N LEU A 338 12.20 -12.76 6.45
CA LEU A 338 11.68 -11.52 5.86
C LEU A 338 12.59 -10.37 6.27
N THR A 339 12.92 -9.51 5.33
CA THR A 339 13.83 -8.38 5.52
C THR A 339 13.33 -7.13 4.80
N MET A 340 14.13 -6.05 4.86
CA MET A 340 13.84 -4.78 4.20
C MET A 340 13.51 -4.96 2.72
N ASN A 341 12.50 -4.24 2.25
CA ASN A 341 12.18 -4.13 0.83
C ASN A 341 13.42 -3.72 0.04
N SER A 342 13.59 -4.26 -1.18
CA SER A 342 14.75 -3.96 -2.04
C SER A 342 14.90 -2.46 -2.33
N ILE A 343 13.79 -1.73 -2.39
CA ILE A 343 13.77 -0.28 -2.58
C ILE A 343 14.20 0.52 -1.33
N GLY A 344 14.41 -0.13 -0.18
CA GLY A 344 14.87 0.51 1.06
C GLY A 344 13.81 1.38 1.76
N ARG A 345 12.53 1.25 1.44
CA ARG A 345 11.45 2.03 2.05
C ARG A 345 10.13 1.29 2.12
N HIS A 346 9.21 1.84 2.89
CA HIS A 346 7.83 1.36 2.98
C HIS A 346 7.12 1.40 1.61
N GLN A 347 6.38 0.34 1.30
CA GLN A 347 5.50 0.25 0.14
C GLN A 347 4.06 0.04 0.60
N SER A 348 3.15 0.88 0.10
CA SER A 348 1.70 0.75 0.31
C SER A 348 1.02 0.76 -1.06
N LYS A 349 0.45 -0.38 -1.46
CA LYS A 349 -0.01 -0.59 -2.83
C LYS A 349 -0.98 -1.77 -2.91
N MET A 350 -1.84 -1.77 -3.93
CA MET A 350 -2.53 -2.98 -4.36
C MET A 350 -1.60 -3.81 -5.25
N VAL A 351 -1.48 -5.10 -4.96
CA VAL A 351 -0.64 -6.05 -5.70
C VAL A 351 -1.45 -7.22 -6.19
N TYR A 352 -0.99 -7.87 -7.26
CA TYR A 352 -1.58 -9.11 -7.74
C TYR A 352 -0.85 -10.30 -7.14
N THR A 353 -1.60 -11.20 -6.52
CA THR A 353 -1.06 -12.43 -5.93
C THR A 353 -1.77 -13.65 -6.50
N LYS A 354 -1.01 -14.70 -6.80
CA LYS A 354 -1.52 -15.95 -7.35
C LYS A 354 -1.40 -17.07 -6.34
N VAL A 355 -2.47 -17.81 -6.15
CA VAL A 355 -2.46 -19.04 -5.33
C VAL A 355 -1.78 -20.16 -6.11
N VAL A 356 -0.64 -20.64 -5.59
CA VAL A 356 0.20 -21.61 -6.32
C VAL A 356 0.20 -23.02 -5.70
N THR A 357 -0.48 -23.20 -4.57
CA THR A 357 -0.71 -24.51 -3.95
C THR A 357 -2.14 -24.63 -3.42
N ASN A 358 -2.68 -25.83 -3.41
CA ASN A 358 -3.92 -26.17 -2.70
C ASN A 358 -3.68 -27.06 -1.46
N LYS A 359 -2.42 -27.16 -0.99
CA LYS A 359 -2.05 -28.03 0.15
C LYS A 359 -2.63 -27.54 1.47
N SER A 360 -2.73 -26.22 1.63
CA SER A 360 -3.15 -25.62 2.90
C SER A 360 -4.68 -25.64 3.08
N PRO A 361 -5.18 -25.98 4.27
CA PRO A 361 -6.60 -25.81 4.62
C PRO A 361 -7.07 -24.36 4.46
N TRP A 362 -6.19 -23.40 4.66
CA TRP A 362 -6.46 -21.96 4.49
C TRP A 362 -6.83 -21.58 3.05
N LEU A 363 -6.38 -22.37 2.07
CA LEU A 363 -6.59 -22.10 0.63
C LEU A 363 -7.66 -23.01 0.03
N LYS A 364 -8.40 -23.80 0.82
CA LYS A 364 -9.38 -24.77 0.34
C LYS A 364 -10.46 -24.15 -0.56
N LYS A 365 -10.88 -22.91 -0.28
CA LYS A 365 -11.90 -22.19 -1.06
C LYS A 365 -11.31 -21.25 -2.12
N ALA A 366 -10.02 -21.04 -2.12
CA ALA A 366 -9.32 -20.30 -3.15
C ALA A 366 -9.11 -21.18 -4.39
N GLU A 367 -9.19 -20.58 -5.57
CA GLU A 367 -8.91 -21.31 -6.80
C GLU A 367 -7.40 -21.51 -6.96
N LEU A 368 -6.97 -22.74 -7.23
CA LEU A 368 -5.57 -23.02 -7.56
C LEU A 368 -5.23 -22.36 -8.92
N GLY A 369 -4.25 -21.48 -8.91
CA GLY A 369 -3.92 -20.62 -10.06
C GLY A 369 -4.73 -19.32 -10.10
N GLY A 370 -5.71 -19.12 -9.21
CA GLY A 370 -6.48 -17.89 -9.08
C GLY A 370 -5.60 -16.69 -8.72
N VAL A 371 -5.88 -15.55 -9.36
CA VAL A 371 -5.17 -14.27 -9.15
C VAL A 371 -6.09 -13.33 -8.38
N TYR A 372 -5.54 -12.73 -7.34
CA TYR A 372 -6.27 -11.84 -6.43
C TYR A 372 -5.54 -10.51 -6.28
N THR A 373 -6.30 -9.43 -6.18
CA THR A 373 -5.79 -8.08 -5.95
C THR A 373 -5.84 -7.76 -4.46
N ILE A 374 -4.69 -7.69 -3.81
CA ILE A 374 -4.59 -7.61 -2.34
C ILE A 374 -3.79 -6.36 -1.95
N PRO A 375 -4.23 -5.60 -0.93
CA PRO A 375 -3.45 -4.48 -0.40
C PRO A 375 -2.23 -4.97 0.38
N ILE A 376 -1.11 -4.28 0.22
CA ILE A 376 0.08 -4.42 1.05
C ILE A 376 0.45 -3.09 1.70
N SER A 377 1.12 -3.14 2.85
CA SER A 377 1.63 -1.97 3.55
C SER A 377 2.78 -2.39 4.48
N HIS A 378 4.02 -2.34 4.00
CA HIS A 378 5.18 -2.81 4.77
C HIS A 378 6.51 -2.22 4.29
N GLY A 379 7.48 -2.07 5.21
CA GLY A 379 8.89 -1.74 4.93
C GLY A 379 9.78 -2.99 4.86
N GLU A 380 9.38 -4.07 5.54
CA GLU A 380 10.10 -5.34 5.68
C GLU A 380 9.24 -6.53 5.24
N GLY A 381 9.01 -6.66 3.94
CA GLY A 381 8.20 -7.76 3.39
C GLY A 381 8.95 -8.67 2.42
N ARG A 382 10.24 -8.42 2.22
CA ARG A 382 11.08 -9.16 1.26
C ARG A 382 11.39 -10.55 1.80
N PHE A 383 10.85 -11.57 1.16
CA PHE A 383 11.21 -12.95 1.43
C PHE A 383 12.59 -13.26 0.86
N VAL A 384 13.49 -13.78 1.70
CA VAL A 384 14.85 -14.16 1.35
C VAL A 384 15.15 -15.56 1.89
N ALA A 385 15.71 -16.41 1.05
CA ALA A 385 16.14 -17.76 1.39
C ALA A 385 17.23 -18.22 0.42
N SER A 386 17.99 -19.25 0.77
CA SER A 386 18.88 -19.90 -0.17
C SER A 386 18.10 -20.53 -1.34
N LYS A 387 18.78 -20.77 -2.45
CA LYS A 387 18.18 -21.43 -3.63
C LYS A 387 17.61 -22.79 -3.25
N GLU A 388 18.34 -23.54 -2.45
CA GLU A 388 17.96 -24.87 -1.95
C GLU A 388 16.67 -24.79 -1.12
N TRP A 389 16.53 -23.76 -0.27
CA TRP A 389 15.32 -23.54 0.48
C TRP A 389 14.14 -23.20 -0.43
N CYS A 390 14.33 -22.29 -1.39
CA CYS A 390 13.28 -21.95 -2.34
C CYS A 390 12.80 -23.17 -3.11
N GLU A 391 13.74 -23.98 -3.67
CA GLU A 391 13.42 -25.22 -4.39
C GLU A 391 12.67 -26.22 -3.51
N LYS A 392 13.09 -26.39 -2.25
CA LYS A 392 12.43 -27.25 -1.27
C LYS A 392 11.00 -26.80 -0.97
N LEU A 393 10.79 -25.50 -0.78
CA LEU A 393 9.46 -24.95 -0.49
C LEU A 393 8.50 -25.18 -1.67
N PHE A 394 8.96 -24.98 -2.91
CA PHE A 394 8.15 -25.28 -4.09
C PHE A 394 7.87 -26.80 -4.23
N ALA A 395 8.88 -27.63 -4.07
CA ALA A 395 8.76 -29.07 -4.18
C ALA A 395 7.80 -29.67 -3.14
N ASN A 396 7.76 -29.09 -1.95
CA ASN A 396 6.88 -29.52 -0.87
C ASN A 396 5.48 -28.89 -0.92
N GLY A 397 5.21 -27.97 -1.87
CA GLY A 397 3.95 -27.23 -1.94
C GLY A 397 3.75 -26.25 -0.77
N GLN A 398 4.84 -25.77 -0.18
CA GLN A 398 4.83 -24.82 0.93
C GLN A 398 4.80 -23.37 0.47
N VAL A 399 5.07 -23.05 -0.80
CA VAL A 399 4.81 -21.74 -1.36
C VAL A 399 3.31 -21.60 -1.59
N ALA A 400 2.67 -20.71 -0.83
CA ALA A 400 1.23 -20.51 -0.85
C ALA A 400 0.81 -19.59 -2.00
N THR A 401 1.49 -18.44 -2.09
CA THR A 401 1.16 -17.36 -3.02
C THR A 401 2.44 -16.74 -3.58
N GLN A 402 2.34 -16.25 -4.82
CA GLN A 402 3.41 -15.51 -5.51
C GLN A 402 2.88 -14.16 -6.00
N TYR A 403 3.73 -13.13 -6.02
CA TYR A 403 3.48 -11.89 -6.74
C TYR A 403 3.48 -12.16 -8.24
N VAL A 404 2.51 -11.60 -8.94
CA VAL A 404 2.33 -11.81 -10.39
C VAL A 404 2.07 -10.50 -11.12
N ASP A 405 2.34 -10.49 -12.42
CA ASP A 405 1.93 -9.42 -13.32
C ASP A 405 0.41 -9.46 -13.61
N MET A 406 -0.09 -8.53 -14.40
CA MET A 406 -1.51 -8.46 -14.79
C MET A 406 -1.99 -9.69 -15.58
N ASN A 407 -1.08 -10.48 -16.15
CA ASN A 407 -1.38 -11.71 -16.87
C ASN A 407 -1.32 -12.94 -15.97
N GLY A 408 -1.03 -12.77 -14.69
CA GLY A 408 -0.92 -13.85 -13.70
C GLY A 408 0.39 -14.63 -13.79
N ASN A 409 1.45 -14.06 -14.38
CA ASN A 409 2.77 -14.67 -14.43
C ASN A 409 3.61 -14.20 -13.24
N PRO A 410 4.22 -15.09 -12.45
CA PRO A 410 5.17 -14.70 -11.42
C PRO A 410 6.31 -13.88 -12.01
N THR A 411 6.69 -12.80 -11.33
CA THR A 411 7.67 -11.85 -11.87
C THR A 411 8.57 -11.25 -10.79
N MET A 412 9.78 -10.88 -11.19
CA MET A 412 10.71 -10.12 -10.37
C MET A 412 10.65 -8.61 -10.67
N ASP A 413 9.79 -8.18 -11.61
CA ASP A 413 9.56 -6.76 -11.89
C ASP A 413 9.08 -6.05 -10.60
N GLU A 414 9.80 -5.01 -10.20
CA GLU A 414 9.53 -4.25 -8.96
C GLU A 414 8.16 -3.56 -8.93
N TYR A 415 7.55 -3.35 -10.09
CA TYR A 415 6.20 -2.81 -10.16
C TYR A 415 5.17 -3.78 -9.56
N TYR A 416 5.37 -5.08 -9.71
CA TYR A 416 4.50 -6.14 -9.24
C TYR A 416 5.04 -6.85 -8.00
N ASN A 417 6.33 -7.19 -7.98
CA ASN A 417 7.03 -7.76 -6.84
C ASN A 417 7.69 -6.64 -6.03
N VAL A 418 6.85 -5.83 -5.41
CA VAL A 418 7.17 -4.51 -4.85
C VAL A 418 8.19 -4.51 -3.71
N ASN A 419 8.45 -5.65 -3.10
CA ASN A 419 9.43 -5.80 -2.02
C ASN A 419 10.71 -6.53 -2.47
N GLY A 420 10.75 -7.06 -3.71
CA GLY A 420 11.89 -7.80 -4.24
C GLY A 420 12.03 -9.21 -3.65
N SER A 421 10.93 -9.83 -3.23
CA SER A 421 10.91 -11.20 -2.71
C SER A 421 11.49 -12.21 -3.69
N TYR A 422 12.36 -13.10 -3.21
CA TYR A 422 12.96 -14.15 -4.03
C TYR A 422 11.87 -15.06 -4.62
N TYR A 423 12.04 -15.39 -5.91
CA TYR A 423 11.08 -16.20 -6.68
C TYR A 423 9.64 -15.66 -6.62
N ALA A 424 9.49 -14.35 -6.40
CA ALA A 424 8.19 -13.67 -6.22
C ALA A 424 7.33 -14.27 -5.08
N ILE A 425 7.92 -14.93 -4.09
CA ILE A 425 7.19 -15.55 -2.97
C ILE A 425 6.54 -14.47 -2.11
N GLU A 426 5.20 -14.52 -2.00
CA GLU A 426 4.41 -13.60 -1.18
C GLU A 426 4.00 -14.25 0.15
N GLY A 427 3.76 -15.56 0.16
CA GLY A 427 3.36 -16.30 1.34
C GLY A 427 3.80 -17.76 1.31
N ILE A 428 4.04 -18.32 2.51
CA ILE A 428 4.45 -19.71 2.70
C ILE A 428 3.66 -20.38 3.82
N THR A 429 3.67 -21.73 3.82
CA THR A 429 3.00 -22.54 4.84
C THR A 429 3.97 -23.42 5.63
N SER A 430 3.48 -23.97 6.74
CA SER A 430 4.07 -25.14 7.41
C SER A 430 4.06 -26.37 6.49
N PRO A 431 4.86 -27.43 6.80
CA PRO A 431 4.90 -28.64 5.98
C PRO A 431 3.53 -29.33 5.79
N ASP A 432 2.65 -29.23 6.76
CA ASP A 432 1.28 -29.77 6.72
C ASP A 432 0.21 -28.77 6.25
N GLY A 433 0.61 -27.51 5.98
CA GLY A 433 -0.25 -26.44 5.49
C GLY A 433 -1.14 -25.77 6.53
N ARG A 434 -1.10 -26.17 7.81
CA ARG A 434 -1.98 -25.62 8.87
C ARG A 434 -1.56 -24.23 9.36
N VAL A 435 -0.30 -23.88 9.22
CA VAL A 435 0.18 -22.52 9.46
C VAL A 435 0.40 -21.82 8.14
N LEU A 436 -0.18 -20.64 7.95
CA LEU A 436 -0.03 -19.81 6.77
C LEU A 436 0.50 -18.43 7.18
N GLY A 437 1.58 -18.01 6.55
CA GLY A 437 2.11 -16.64 6.63
C GLY A 437 2.11 -15.98 5.26
N LYS A 438 1.64 -14.72 5.17
CA LYS A 438 1.62 -13.93 3.94
C LYS A 438 1.75 -12.43 4.23
N MET A 439 2.25 -11.66 3.26
CA MET A 439 2.45 -10.22 3.42
C MET A 439 1.21 -9.39 3.10
N GLY A 440 0.39 -9.85 2.17
CA GLY A 440 -0.82 -9.13 1.74
C GLY A 440 -1.97 -9.23 2.73
N HIS A 441 -2.66 -8.11 2.92
CA HIS A 441 -3.75 -7.93 3.88
C HIS A 441 -5.09 -8.42 3.33
N SER A 442 -5.31 -9.72 3.34
CA SER A 442 -6.57 -10.33 2.89
C SER A 442 -7.76 -10.09 3.84
N GLU A 443 -7.52 -9.59 5.06
CA GLU A 443 -8.54 -9.16 6.01
C GLU A 443 -9.19 -7.83 5.63
N ARG A 444 -8.49 -6.99 4.85
CA ARG A 444 -8.95 -5.66 4.45
C ARG A 444 -9.88 -5.69 3.24
N ILE A 445 -10.97 -6.41 3.36
CA ILE A 445 -12.03 -6.51 2.36
C ILE A 445 -13.38 -6.18 2.97
N GLY A 446 -14.28 -5.61 2.19
CA GLY A 446 -15.63 -5.26 2.64
C GLY A 446 -16.46 -4.63 1.56
N GLN A 447 -17.74 -4.40 1.82
CA GLN A 447 -18.71 -3.89 0.84
C GLN A 447 -18.32 -2.52 0.25
N ALA A 448 -17.61 -1.68 1.00
CA ALA A 448 -17.18 -0.34 0.59
C ALA A 448 -15.66 -0.17 0.59
N VAL A 449 -14.89 -1.27 0.58
CA VAL A 449 -13.43 -1.23 0.59
C VAL A 449 -12.90 -1.49 -0.82
N ALA A 450 -12.03 -0.62 -1.31
CA ALA A 450 -11.35 -0.73 -2.61
C ALA A 450 -12.32 -0.98 -3.80
N VAL A 451 -13.47 -0.31 -3.81
CA VAL A 451 -14.57 -0.53 -4.78
C VAL A 451 -14.13 -0.28 -6.22
N ASN A 452 -13.22 0.68 -6.44
CA ASN A 452 -12.73 1.06 -7.77
C ASN A 452 -11.43 0.34 -8.16
N VAL A 453 -11.03 -0.69 -7.42
CA VAL A 453 -9.83 -1.46 -7.73
C VAL A 453 -10.21 -2.72 -8.51
N TYR A 454 -9.57 -2.89 -9.67
CA TYR A 454 -9.78 -4.06 -10.53
C TYR A 454 -9.29 -5.36 -9.88
N GLY A 455 -10.03 -6.45 -10.10
CA GLY A 455 -9.67 -7.81 -9.72
C GLY A 455 -10.50 -8.35 -8.55
N ASP A 456 -10.38 -9.66 -8.32
CA ASP A 456 -10.99 -10.31 -7.16
C ASP A 456 -10.12 -10.05 -5.92
N GLN A 457 -10.72 -9.52 -4.87
CA GLN A 457 -10.03 -9.18 -3.62
C GLN A 457 -10.24 -10.24 -2.53
N ASN A 458 -11.15 -11.21 -2.74
CA ASN A 458 -11.50 -12.20 -1.75
C ASN A 458 -10.87 -13.57 -1.98
N GLN A 459 -9.73 -13.83 -1.38
CA GLN A 459 -9.05 -15.13 -1.38
C GLN A 459 -9.79 -16.22 -0.55
N LYS A 460 -10.86 -15.87 0.16
CA LYS A 460 -11.66 -16.77 1.01
C LYS A 460 -10.85 -17.55 2.06
N ILE A 461 -9.77 -16.94 2.55
CA ILE A 461 -8.86 -17.54 3.53
C ILE A 461 -9.58 -17.74 4.87
N PHE A 462 -10.31 -16.74 5.34
CA PHE A 462 -11.02 -16.76 6.62
C PHE A 462 -12.14 -17.80 6.62
N GLU A 463 -12.92 -17.84 5.54
CA GLU A 463 -13.98 -18.82 5.34
C GLU A 463 -13.42 -20.24 5.26
N SER A 464 -12.26 -20.43 4.61
CA SER A 464 -11.57 -21.71 4.54
C SER A 464 -11.11 -22.18 5.93
N GLY A 465 -10.49 -21.29 6.71
CA GLY A 465 -10.03 -21.58 8.05
C GLY A 465 -11.16 -21.94 9.01
N VAL A 466 -12.29 -21.23 8.93
CA VAL A 466 -13.48 -21.55 9.76
C VAL A 466 -14.13 -22.85 9.32
N GLU A 467 -14.26 -23.11 8.02
CA GLU A 467 -14.85 -24.34 7.50
C GLU A 467 -14.01 -25.59 7.81
N TYR A 468 -12.70 -25.44 7.96
CA TYR A 468 -11.82 -26.55 8.34
C TYR A 468 -12.28 -27.28 9.60
N PHE A 469 -12.90 -26.60 10.55
CA PHE A 469 -13.40 -27.17 11.81
C PHE A 469 -14.85 -27.70 11.72
N LYS A 470 -15.56 -27.44 10.65
CA LYS A 470 -16.97 -27.92 10.43
C LYS A 470 -17.05 -29.25 9.64
#